data_5f084eb07adf50eb4df7f5b53aad2448
#
_entry.id   5f084eb07adf50eb4df7f5b53aad2448
#
_cell.length_a   1.000
_cell.length_b   1.000
_cell.length_c   1.000
_cell.angle_alpha   90.00
_cell.angle_beta   90.00
_cell.angle_gamma   90.00
#
_symmetry.space_group_name_H-M   'P 1'
#
loop_
_entity.id
_entity.type
_entity.pdbx_description
1 polymer ?
#
loop_
_entity_poly.entity_id
_entity_poly.type
_entity_poly.pdbx_seq_one_letter_code
_entity_poly.pdbx_strand_id
1 'polypeptide(L)'
;IFTRCGLTFRPVEADTGLIGGTSSHEFMVLAETGEETIVYSETGTYAANVERAEVLPPETADHSAHRPLAPVPTPGRRSVEEVTAFLKIQPQQLVKTLLYSTGTETVAVLVRGDHDVNEIKVKRLLGVPEIELLKPELVPSLTGAPVGFVGPVGLKQVRILSDWAVKAMANFVVGANQADTHFLDANWERDFKVDQFADLRNARAGDSSPRKDGTLKTAKGIEV
;
A
#
# COMPACT_ATOMS: atom_id res chain seq x y z
N ILE A 1 0.47 -26.83 -24.57
CA ILE A 1 1.76 -26.51 -25.19
C ILE A 1 2.84 -26.55 -24.11
N PHE A 2 2.83 -25.69 -23.10
CA PHE A 2 3.89 -25.50 -22.11
C PHE A 2 4.25 -26.79 -21.35
N THR A 3 3.27 -27.59 -20.95
CA THR A 3 3.50 -28.90 -20.31
C THR A 3 4.31 -29.86 -21.19
N ARG A 4 4.08 -29.82 -22.54
CA ARG A 4 4.85 -30.63 -23.46
C ARG A 4 6.31 -30.17 -23.64
N CYS A 5 6.56 -28.89 -23.31
CA CYS A 5 7.92 -28.32 -23.29
C CYS A 5 8.62 -28.54 -21.96
N GLY A 6 8.01 -29.25 -21.02
CA GLY A 6 8.58 -29.50 -19.69
C GLY A 6 8.61 -28.25 -18.77
N LEU A 7 7.84 -27.21 -19.09
CA LEU A 7 7.81 -25.96 -18.33
C LEU A 7 6.84 -26.06 -17.15
N THR A 8 7.26 -25.58 -15.99
CA THR A 8 6.37 -25.34 -14.86
C THR A 8 5.76 -23.96 -15.03
N PHE A 9 4.45 -23.89 -15.29
CA PHE A 9 3.76 -22.63 -15.53
C PHE A 9 2.49 -22.52 -14.69
N ARG A 10 2.01 -21.29 -14.50
CA ARG A 10 0.71 -20.97 -13.90
C ARG A 10 -0.04 -19.97 -14.76
N PRO A 11 -1.35 -20.18 -15.01
CA PRO A 11 -2.21 -19.11 -15.45
C PRO A 11 -2.42 -18.17 -14.25
N VAL A 12 -2.22 -16.88 -14.45
CA VAL A 12 -2.38 -15.84 -13.42
C VAL A 12 -3.37 -14.79 -13.88
N GLU A 13 -4.16 -14.26 -12.96
CA GLU A 13 -5.00 -13.09 -13.24
C GLU A 13 -4.10 -11.87 -13.44
N ALA A 14 -4.31 -11.14 -14.52
CA ALA A 14 -3.54 -9.97 -14.91
C ALA A 14 -4.42 -8.75 -15.08
N ASP A 15 -3.81 -7.57 -15.10
CA ASP A 15 -4.52 -6.34 -15.43
C ASP A 15 -4.82 -6.31 -16.94
N THR A 16 -5.99 -5.80 -17.30
CA THR A 16 -6.42 -5.73 -18.71
C THR A 16 -5.80 -4.55 -19.47
N GLY A 17 -5.10 -3.66 -18.76
CA GLY A 17 -4.45 -2.49 -19.33
C GLY A 17 -5.41 -1.59 -20.13
N LEU A 18 -4.86 -0.95 -21.16
CA LEU A 18 -5.61 -0.04 -22.06
C LEU A 18 -6.58 -0.77 -23.00
N ILE A 19 -6.43 -2.06 -23.21
CA ILE A 19 -7.29 -2.86 -24.13
C ILE A 19 -8.69 -3.00 -23.55
N GLY A 20 -8.83 -2.90 -22.21
CA GLY A 20 -10.10 -3.05 -21.53
C GLY A 20 -10.56 -4.49 -21.42
N GLY A 21 -11.66 -4.72 -20.71
CA GLY A 21 -12.20 -6.06 -20.45
C GLY A 21 -12.37 -6.27 -18.94
N THR A 22 -13.06 -7.37 -18.58
CA THR A 22 -13.34 -7.69 -17.16
C THR A 22 -12.29 -8.60 -16.54
N SER A 23 -11.51 -9.31 -17.33
CA SER A 23 -10.46 -10.23 -16.90
C SER A 23 -9.43 -10.48 -18.00
N SER A 24 -8.18 -10.57 -17.61
CA SER A 24 -7.08 -11.05 -18.43
C SER A 24 -6.35 -12.15 -17.67
N HIS A 25 -5.76 -13.10 -18.41
CA HIS A 25 -4.91 -14.13 -17.84
C HIS A 25 -3.61 -14.17 -18.65
N GLU A 26 -2.51 -14.23 -17.93
CA GLU A 26 -1.19 -14.44 -18.47
C GLU A 26 -0.70 -15.84 -18.09
N PHE A 27 0.11 -16.45 -18.93
CA PHE A 27 0.77 -17.71 -18.61
C PHE A 27 2.19 -17.40 -18.17
N MET A 28 2.46 -17.66 -16.90
CA MET A 28 3.74 -17.35 -16.27
C MET A 28 4.54 -18.63 -16.02
N VAL A 29 5.71 -18.74 -16.65
CA VAL A 29 6.68 -19.77 -16.32
C VAL A 29 7.41 -19.35 -15.05
N LEU A 30 7.40 -20.22 -14.03
CA LEU A 30 8.08 -19.96 -12.76
C LEU A 30 9.59 -20.07 -12.96
N ALA A 31 10.30 -18.98 -12.76
CA ALA A 31 11.76 -18.90 -12.90
C ALA A 31 12.32 -17.88 -11.90
N GLU A 32 13.37 -18.23 -11.17
CA GLU A 32 14.01 -17.31 -10.20
C GLU A 32 14.55 -16.03 -10.84
N THR A 33 14.92 -16.11 -12.14
CA THR A 33 15.38 -14.98 -12.94
C THR A 33 14.26 -14.20 -13.62
N GLY A 34 12.97 -14.53 -13.33
CA GLY A 34 11.83 -13.84 -13.89
C GLY A 34 11.76 -12.38 -13.46
N GLU A 35 11.29 -11.51 -14.35
CA GLU A 35 11.14 -10.08 -14.08
C GLU A 35 9.84 -9.81 -13.30
N GLU A 36 8.77 -10.55 -13.62
CA GLU A 36 7.46 -10.37 -13.00
C GLU A 36 7.36 -11.04 -11.63
N THR A 37 6.57 -10.42 -10.76
CA THR A 37 6.23 -11.02 -9.47
C THR A 37 4.79 -11.50 -9.48
N ILE A 38 4.60 -12.78 -9.23
CA ILE A 38 3.28 -13.38 -9.08
C ILE A 38 2.99 -13.74 -7.63
N VAL A 39 1.72 -13.69 -7.29
CA VAL A 39 1.18 -14.08 -5.98
C VAL A 39 0.23 -15.24 -6.19
N TYR A 40 0.35 -16.28 -5.39
CA TYR A 40 -0.50 -17.46 -5.52
C TYR A 40 -0.82 -18.09 -4.17
N SER A 41 -1.99 -18.75 -4.08
CA SER A 41 -2.35 -19.53 -2.91
C SER A 41 -1.49 -20.79 -2.83
N GLU A 42 -0.99 -21.09 -1.62
CA GLU A 42 -0.18 -22.29 -1.37
C GLU A 42 -0.98 -23.58 -1.58
N THR A 43 -2.23 -23.59 -1.16
CA THR A 43 -3.09 -24.79 -1.13
C THR A 43 -4.27 -24.70 -2.10
N GLY A 44 -4.53 -23.52 -2.66
CA GLY A 44 -5.68 -23.23 -3.49
C GLY A 44 -5.35 -22.97 -4.96
N THR A 45 -6.33 -22.39 -5.64
CA THR A 45 -6.27 -22.12 -7.09
C THR A 45 -6.01 -20.66 -7.42
N TYR A 46 -5.97 -19.77 -6.43
CA TYR A 46 -5.72 -18.35 -6.68
C TYR A 46 -4.30 -18.12 -7.16
N ALA A 47 -4.16 -17.37 -8.26
CA ALA A 47 -2.88 -16.85 -8.73
C ALA A 47 -3.12 -15.56 -9.52
N ALA A 48 -2.30 -14.54 -9.29
CA ALA A 48 -2.40 -13.25 -9.94
C ALA A 48 -1.02 -12.60 -10.07
N ASN A 49 -0.84 -11.73 -11.07
CA ASN A 49 0.27 -10.79 -11.08
C ASN A 49 0.12 -9.85 -9.87
N VAL A 50 1.23 -9.46 -9.24
CA VAL A 50 1.22 -8.61 -8.03
C VAL A 50 0.45 -7.31 -8.23
N GLU A 51 0.45 -6.77 -9.44
CA GLU A 51 -0.27 -5.56 -9.81
C GLU A 51 -1.80 -5.74 -9.73
N ARG A 52 -2.29 -6.96 -9.99
CA ARG A 52 -3.70 -7.32 -10.00
C ARG A 52 -4.16 -7.97 -8.69
N ALA A 53 -3.22 -8.59 -7.97
CA ALA A 53 -3.52 -9.41 -6.80
C ALA A 53 -4.33 -8.67 -5.74
N GLU A 54 -5.45 -9.24 -5.35
CA GLU A 54 -6.36 -8.67 -4.36
C GLU A 54 -5.90 -8.99 -2.93
N VAL A 55 -6.17 -8.06 -2.02
CA VAL A 55 -5.92 -8.20 -0.59
C VAL A 55 -7.22 -8.02 0.18
N LEU A 56 -7.54 -8.97 1.03
CA LEU A 56 -8.72 -8.89 1.89
C LEU A 56 -8.48 -7.91 3.06
N PRO A 57 -9.56 -7.26 3.56
CA PRO A 57 -9.49 -6.57 4.83
C PRO A 57 -8.99 -7.50 5.94
N PRO A 58 -8.19 -7.01 6.91
CA PRO A 58 -7.81 -7.79 8.08
C PRO A 58 -9.03 -8.29 8.84
N GLU A 59 -8.99 -9.55 9.29
CA GLU A 59 -10.09 -10.17 10.05
C GLU A 59 -10.22 -9.58 11.46
N THR A 60 -9.12 -9.08 12.01
CA THR A 60 -9.05 -8.51 13.35
C THR A 60 -8.56 -7.08 13.30
N ALA A 61 -9.16 -6.21 14.11
CA ALA A 61 -8.72 -4.84 14.33
C ALA A 61 -8.07 -4.72 15.71
N ASP A 62 -7.15 -3.76 15.86
CA ASP A 62 -6.63 -3.38 17.17
C ASP A 62 -7.68 -2.55 17.91
N HIS A 63 -8.18 -3.08 19.00
CA HIS A 63 -9.17 -2.44 19.88
C HIS A 63 -8.53 -1.79 21.13
N SER A 64 -7.24 -1.54 21.09
CA SER A 64 -6.54 -0.83 22.19
C SER A 64 -7.17 0.52 22.45
N ALA A 65 -7.23 0.92 23.71
CA ALA A 65 -7.70 2.25 24.09
C ALA A 65 -6.84 3.33 23.41
N HIS A 66 -7.50 4.33 22.81
CA HIS A 66 -6.81 5.42 22.13
C HIS A 66 -6.03 6.27 23.14
N ARG A 67 -4.72 6.33 22.95
CA ARG A 67 -3.82 7.21 23.71
C ARG A 67 -3.83 8.62 23.10
N PRO A 68 -3.52 9.66 23.88
CA PRO A 68 -3.46 11.03 23.37
C PRO A 68 -2.45 11.18 22.23
N LEU A 69 -2.82 11.90 21.18
CA LEU A 69 -1.91 12.29 20.12
C LEU A 69 -0.76 13.12 20.68
N ALA A 70 0.48 12.74 20.42
CA ALA A 70 1.65 13.43 20.97
C ALA A 70 2.71 13.67 19.88
N PRO A 71 3.20 14.91 19.70
CA PRO A 71 4.32 15.17 18.81
C PRO A 71 5.63 14.63 19.42
N VAL A 72 6.48 14.08 18.56
CA VAL A 72 7.81 13.60 18.93
C VAL A 72 8.85 14.12 17.94
N PRO A 73 9.94 14.75 18.40
CA PRO A 73 11.05 15.16 17.53
C PRO A 73 11.75 13.92 16.93
N THR A 74 11.94 13.94 15.61
CA THR A 74 12.64 12.89 14.85
C THR A 74 13.62 13.54 13.87
N PRO A 75 14.66 14.22 14.36
CA PRO A 75 15.52 15.05 13.55
C PRO A 75 16.23 14.25 12.46
N GLY A 76 16.04 14.65 11.20
CA GLY A 76 16.65 14.03 10.03
C GLY A 76 16.12 12.63 9.69
N ARG A 77 15.08 12.11 10.38
CA ARG A 77 14.54 10.76 10.14
C ARG A 77 13.36 10.85 9.17
N ARG A 78 13.55 10.40 7.94
CA ARG A 78 12.61 10.56 6.83
C ARG A 78 12.04 9.26 6.29
N SER A 79 12.84 8.18 6.30
CA SER A 79 12.38 6.86 5.85
C SER A 79 11.71 6.08 7.00
N VAL A 80 10.90 5.09 6.64
CA VAL A 80 10.27 4.20 7.62
C VAL A 80 11.33 3.55 8.50
N GLU A 81 12.42 3.06 7.91
CA GLU A 81 13.50 2.38 8.60
C GLU A 81 14.18 3.31 9.62
N GLU A 82 14.46 4.55 9.21
CA GLU A 82 15.09 5.54 10.09
C GLU A 82 14.20 5.93 11.27
N VAL A 83 12.90 6.18 10.98
CA VAL A 83 11.94 6.57 12.01
C VAL A 83 11.70 5.41 12.98
N THR A 84 11.47 4.20 12.48
CA THR A 84 11.19 3.04 13.33
C THR A 84 12.38 2.62 14.17
N ALA A 85 13.60 2.69 13.62
CA ALA A 85 14.84 2.44 14.37
C ALA A 85 15.02 3.50 15.47
N PHE A 86 14.78 4.78 15.17
CA PHE A 86 14.92 5.87 16.13
C PHE A 86 13.91 5.78 17.27
N LEU A 87 12.65 5.52 16.95
CA LEU A 87 11.56 5.39 17.93
C LEU A 87 11.49 4.01 18.60
N LYS A 88 12.32 3.05 18.14
CA LYS A 88 12.33 1.66 18.63
C LYS A 88 10.96 0.97 18.52
N ILE A 89 10.32 1.16 17.38
CA ILE A 89 9.03 0.54 17.03
C ILE A 89 9.20 -0.36 15.79
N GLN A 90 8.16 -1.17 15.52
CA GLN A 90 8.12 -1.97 14.30
C GLN A 90 7.51 -1.18 13.14
N PRO A 91 7.86 -1.45 11.86
CA PRO A 91 7.24 -0.81 10.70
C PRO A 91 5.71 -0.94 10.67
N GLN A 92 5.15 -2.01 11.24
CA GLN A 92 3.72 -2.23 11.38
C GLN A 92 3.00 -1.22 12.29
N GLN A 93 3.74 -0.48 13.11
CA GLN A 93 3.20 0.55 14.02
C GLN A 93 3.26 1.97 13.43
N LEU A 94 3.70 2.09 12.17
CA LEU A 94 3.80 3.34 11.44
C LEU A 94 2.85 3.33 10.23
N VAL A 95 2.29 4.47 9.87
CA VAL A 95 1.52 4.67 8.65
C VAL A 95 2.24 5.69 7.78
N LYS A 96 2.55 5.27 6.54
CA LYS A 96 3.11 6.14 5.49
C LYS A 96 1.99 6.94 4.84
N THR A 97 2.24 8.21 4.57
CA THR A 97 1.38 9.08 3.77
C THR A 97 2.10 9.46 2.49
N LEU A 98 1.61 8.96 1.36
CA LEU A 98 2.12 9.30 0.04
C LEU A 98 1.13 10.24 -0.66
N LEU A 99 1.65 11.29 -1.27
CA LEU A 99 0.83 12.23 -2.03
C LEU A 99 0.97 11.95 -3.51
N TYR A 100 -0.17 11.80 -4.19
CA TYR A 100 -0.24 11.56 -5.62
C TYR A 100 -1.02 12.69 -6.30
N SER A 101 -0.53 13.11 -7.46
CA SER A 101 -1.26 13.99 -8.39
C SER A 101 -1.99 13.14 -9.42
N THR A 102 -3.26 13.46 -9.66
CA THR A 102 -4.05 12.89 -10.77
C THR A 102 -4.06 13.81 -12.00
N GLY A 103 -3.32 14.94 -11.94
CA GLY A 103 -3.40 16.02 -12.90
C GLY A 103 -4.51 17.02 -12.61
N THR A 104 -5.57 16.66 -11.90
CA THR A 104 -6.69 17.54 -11.53
C THR A 104 -6.80 17.77 -10.02
N GLU A 105 -6.39 16.82 -9.21
CA GLU A 105 -6.36 16.91 -7.75
C GLU A 105 -5.12 16.23 -7.16
N THR A 106 -4.83 16.54 -5.91
CA THR A 106 -3.86 15.79 -5.10
C THR A 106 -4.61 14.91 -4.12
N VAL A 107 -4.21 13.64 -4.03
CA VAL A 107 -4.74 12.67 -3.08
C VAL A 107 -3.64 12.17 -2.14
N ALA A 108 -4.00 11.94 -0.89
CA ALA A 108 -3.12 11.28 0.09
C ALA A 108 -3.50 9.81 0.18
N VAL A 109 -2.53 8.93 0.02
CA VAL A 109 -2.69 7.48 0.14
C VAL A 109 -1.98 7.01 1.40
N LEU A 110 -2.73 6.40 2.30
CA LEU A 110 -2.23 5.88 3.57
C LEU A 110 -2.04 4.37 3.48
N VAL A 111 -0.83 3.91 3.78
CA VAL A 111 -0.52 2.48 3.91
C VAL A 111 0.33 2.23 5.15
N ARG A 112 0.23 1.04 5.73
CA ARG A 112 1.07 0.63 6.85
C ARG A 112 2.56 0.67 6.46
N GLY A 113 3.46 0.97 7.39
CA GLY A 113 4.87 1.24 7.11
C GLY A 113 5.60 0.13 6.35
N ASP A 114 5.24 -1.12 6.59
CA ASP A 114 5.80 -2.31 5.91
C ASP A 114 5.09 -2.67 4.59
N HIS A 115 4.12 -1.88 4.12
CA HIS A 115 3.39 -2.11 2.89
C HIS A 115 3.80 -1.12 1.79
N ASP A 116 3.71 -1.54 0.53
CA ASP A 116 3.93 -0.69 -0.63
C ASP A 116 2.60 -0.43 -1.35
N VAL A 117 2.42 0.82 -1.77
CA VAL A 117 1.24 1.23 -2.54
C VAL A 117 1.25 0.52 -3.89
N ASN A 118 0.07 0.06 -4.29
CA ASN A 118 -0.19 -0.40 -5.65
C ASN A 118 -0.88 0.73 -6.44
N GLU A 119 -0.11 1.41 -7.27
CA GLU A 119 -0.59 2.56 -8.04
C GLU A 119 -1.70 2.19 -9.02
N ILE A 120 -1.70 0.95 -9.55
CA ILE A 120 -2.76 0.47 -10.45
C ILE A 120 -4.09 0.38 -9.70
N LYS A 121 -4.08 -0.11 -8.45
CA LYS A 121 -5.29 -0.14 -7.62
C LYS A 121 -5.78 1.27 -7.29
N VAL A 122 -4.86 2.20 -6.99
CA VAL A 122 -5.20 3.61 -6.73
C VAL A 122 -5.82 4.25 -7.98
N LYS A 123 -5.21 4.10 -9.16
CA LYS A 123 -5.75 4.59 -10.45
C LYS A 123 -7.16 4.06 -10.70
N ARG A 124 -7.35 2.76 -10.51
CA ARG A 124 -8.65 2.10 -10.70
C ARG A 124 -9.70 2.64 -9.72
N LEU A 125 -9.34 2.81 -8.45
CA LEU A 125 -10.25 3.36 -7.43
C LEU A 125 -10.69 4.78 -7.76
N LEU A 126 -9.76 5.60 -8.26
CA LEU A 126 -10.02 7.00 -8.64
C LEU A 126 -10.70 7.14 -10.00
N GLY A 127 -10.67 6.09 -10.85
CA GLY A 127 -11.19 6.15 -12.22
C GLY A 127 -10.37 7.05 -13.13
N VAL A 128 -9.05 7.17 -12.87
CA VAL A 128 -8.14 8.03 -13.65
C VAL A 128 -7.12 7.19 -14.42
N PRO A 129 -6.66 7.65 -15.59
CA PRO A 129 -5.69 6.91 -16.40
C PRO A 129 -4.29 6.90 -15.79
N GLU A 130 -3.90 8.00 -15.12
CA GLU A 130 -2.55 8.19 -14.61
C GLU A 130 -2.57 8.82 -13.22
N ILE A 131 -1.59 8.44 -12.40
CA ILE A 131 -1.22 9.13 -11.17
C ILE A 131 0.31 9.20 -11.10
N GLU A 132 0.82 10.25 -10.48
CA GLU A 132 2.26 10.42 -10.24
C GLU A 132 2.47 10.85 -8.79
N LEU A 133 3.55 10.36 -8.17
CA LEU A 133 3.97 10.90 -6.88
C LEU A 133 4.13 12.41 -6.98
N LEU A 134 3.56 13.14 -6.04
CA LEU A 134 3.67 14.59 -6.01
C LEU A 134 5.16 14.97 -5.92
N LYS A 135 5.60 15.87 -6.80
CA LYS A 135 6.99 16.31 -6.86
C LYS A 135 7.43 16.85 -5.50
N PRO A 136 8.62 16.46 -5.01
CA PRO A 136 9.11 16.83 -3.67
C PRO A 136 9.08 18.33 -3.37
N GLU A 137 9.33 19.17 -4.38
CA GLU A 137 9.30 20.64 -4.28
C GLU A 137 7.90 21.22 -4.03
N LEU A 138 6.84 20.50 -4.39
CA LEU A 138 5.45 20.92 -4.17
C LEU A 138 4.89 20.49 -2.81
N VAL A 139 5.49 19.46 -2.20
CA VAL A 139 5.03 18.90 -0.93
C VAL A 139 4.97 19.93 0.20
N PRO A 140 6.02 20.79 0.41
CA PRO A 140 5.99 21.76 1.51
C PRO A 140 4.88 22.81 1.38
N SER A 141 4.53 23.21 0.16
CA SER A 141 3.45 24.20 -0.06
C SER A 141 2.08 23.64 0.31
N LEU A 142 1.89 22.35 0.19
CA LEU A 142 0.62 21.67 0.50
C LEU A 142 0.52 21.24 1.97
N THR A 143 1.62 20.80 2.57
CA THR A 143 1.62 20.16 3.89
C THR A 143 2.29 20.98 4.98
N GLY A 144 3.14 21.92 4.61
CA GLY A 144 4.00 22.66 5.55
C GLY A 144 5.33 21.96 5.89
N ALA A 145 5.57 20.75 5.38
CA ALA A 145 6.76 19.95 5.68
C ALA A 145 7.37 19.32 4.43
N PRO A 146 8.67 19.03 4.42
CA PRO A 146 9.31 18.28 3.36
C PRO A 146 8.89 16.81 3.36
N VAL A 147 9.16 16.11 2.26
CA VAL A 147 9.00 14.65 2.15
C VAL A 147 9.69 13.94 3.32
N GLY A 148 9.02 12.91 3.84
CA GLY A 148 9.45 12.14 5.01
C GLY A 148 8.74 12.56 6.31
N PHE A 149 8.08 13.73 6.34
CA PHE A 149 7.34 14.23 7.51
C PHE A 149 5.86 14.48 7.22
N VAL A 150 5.39 14.03 6.05
CA VAL A 150 3.99 14.16 5.66
C VAL A 150 3.11 13.19 6.44
N GLY A 151 1.98 13.67 6.95
CA GLY A 151 0.99 12.87 7.67
C GLY A 151 -0.43 13.33 7.39
N PRO A 152 -1.44 12.55 7.77
CA PRO A 152 -2.84 12.86 7.48
C PRO A 152 -3.43 13.92 8.41
N VAL A 153 -2.84 14.12 9.60
CA VAL A 153 -3.35 15.03 10.61
C VAL A 153 -3.16 16.48 10.17
N GLY A 154 -4.27 17.20 10.04
CA GLY A 154 -4.24 18.61 9.65
C GLY A 154 -4.09 18.86 8.15
N LEU A 155 -4.04 17.83 7.28
CA LEU A 155 -4.15 18.02 5.84
C LEU A 155 -5.47 18.68 5.47
N LYS A 156 -5.41 19.71 4.62
CA LYS A 156 -6.59 20.46 4.17
C LYS A 156 -6.72 20.33 2.66
N GLN A 157 -7.96 20.21 2.18
CA GLN A 157 -8.28 20.17 0.75
C GLN A 157 -7.55 19.05 -0.03
N VAL A 158 -7.23 17.96 0.67
CA VAL A 158 -6.63 16.74 0.10
C VAL A 158 -7.54 15.57 0.47
N ARG A 159 -7.98 14.83 -0.55
CA ARG A 159 -8.75 13.60 -0.35
C ARG A 159 -7.84 12.52 0.22
N ILE A 160 -8.27 11.88 1.29
CA ILE A 160 -7.48 10.86 2.00
C ILE A 160 -8.06 9.47 1.70
N LEU A 161 -7.28 8.67 0.98
CA LEU A 161 -7.54 7.26 0.74
C LEU A 161 -6.68 6.42 1.68
N SER A 162 -7.22 5.34 2.19
CA SER A 162 -6.49 4.51 3.14
C SER A 162 -6.65 3.02 2.84
N ASP A 163 -5.55 2.29 2.96
CA ASP A 163 -5.58 0.84 2.88
C ASP A 163 -6.35 0.23 4.06
N TRP A 164 -6.97 -0.93 3.83
CA TRP A 164 -7.69 -1.67 4.85
C TRP A 164 -6.84 -2.01 6.07
N ALA A 165 -5.52 -2.24 5.90
CA ALA A 165 -4.64 -2.53 7.02
C ALA A 165 -4.58 -1.38 8.03
N VAL A 166 -4.63 -0.12 7.55
CA VAL A 166 -4.63 1.07 8.43
C VAL A 166 -5.93 1.17 9.22
N LYS A 167 -7.07 0.79 8.62
CA LYS A 167 -8.36 0.77 9.31
C LYS A 167 -8.34 -0.11 10.56
N ALA A 168 -7.55 -1.18 10.54
CA ALA A 168 -7.42 -2.13 11.62
C ALA A 168 -6.38 -1.73 12.70
N MET A 169 -5.68 -0.61 12.53
CA MET A 169 -4.65 -0.14 13.45
C MET A 169 -5.20 0.85 14.47
N ALA A 170 -4.57 0.88 15.65
CA ALA A 170 -4.76 1.92 16.66
C ALA A 170 -3.39 2.44 17.13
N ASN A 171 -3.35 3.70 17.59
CA ASN A 171 -2.18 4.31 18.23
C ASN A 171 -0.90 4.23 17.38
N PHE A 172 -0.99 4.54 16.11
CA PHE A 172 0.11 4.44 15.15
C PHE A 172 0.91 5.74 15.01
N VAL A 173 2.10 5.64 14.46
CA VAL A 173 2.98 6.78 14.17
C VAL A 173 2.70 7.31 12.77
N VAL A 174 2.66 8.63 12.61
CA VAL A 174 2.52 9.33 11.31
C VAL A 174 3.42 10.56 11.26
N GLY A 175 3.71 11.08 10.06
CA GLY A 175 4.30 12.40 9.90
C GLY A 175 3.42 13.50 10.52
N ALA A 176 4.04 14.56 11.03
CA ALA A 176 3.33 15.64 11.71
C ALA A 176 3.08 16.88 10.83
N ASN A 177 3.36 16.82 9.53
CA ASN A 177 3.36 17.98 8.62
C ASN A 177 4.23 19.15 9.15
N GLN A 178 5.27 18.79 9.86
CA GLN A 178 6.28 19.68 10.40
C GLN A 178 7.65 19.02 10.23
N ALA A 179 8.64 19.79 9.79
CA ALA A 179 10.00 19.27 9.64
C ALA A 179 10.49 18.63 10.94
N ASP A 180 11.19 17.52 10.83
CA ASP A 180 11.83 16.80 11.94
C ASP A 180 10.86 16.37 13.06
N THR A 181 9.58 16.14 12.72
CA THR A 181 8.57 15.79 13.72
C THR A 181 7.61 14.71 13.18
N HIS A 182 7.28 13.75 14.04
CA HIS A 182 6.19 12.79 13.85
C HIS A 182 5.18 12.89 14.98
N PHE A 183 3.98 12.36 14.77
CA PHE A 183 3.01 12.14 15.83
C PHE A 183 3.04 10.68 16.27
N LEU A 184 3.01 10.47 17.59
CA LEU A 184 2.71 9.19 18.23
C LEU A 184 1.23 9.08 18.49
N ASP A 185 0.73 7.85 18.53
CA ASP A 185 -0.62 7.53 18.98
C ASP A 185 -1.74 8.18 18.15
N ALA A 186 -1.47 8.39 16.86
CA ALA A 186 -2.49 8.84 15.92
C ALA A 186 -3.56 7.77 15.71
N ASN A 187 -4.80 8.22 15.57
CA ASN A 187 -5.95 7.35 15.30
C ASN A 187 -6.86 8.02 14.26
N TRP A 188 -7.28 7.27 13.24
CA TRP A 188 -8.27 7.74 12.31
C TRP A 188 -9.61 7.96 13.02
N GLU A 189 -10.53 8.76 12.45
CA GLU A 189 -11.75 9.32 13.04
C GLU A 189 -11.51 10.38 14.14
N ARG A 190 -10.59 10.15 15.07
CA ARG A 190 -10.30 11.12 16.12
C ARG A 190 -9.43 12.28 15.64
N ASP A 191 -8.31 11.99 14.95
CA ASP A 191 -7.28 12.97 14.61
C ASP A 191 -7.36 13.43 13.16
N PHE A 192 -7.93 12.61 12.30
CA PHE A 192 -8.18 12.89 10.88
C PHE A 192 -9.30 12.01 10.35
N LYS A 193 -9.87 12.39 9.21
CA LYS A 193 -10.90 11.60 8.53
C LYS A 193 -10.31 10.94 7.30
N VAL A 194 -10.76 9.73 7.03
CA VAL A 194 -10.46 8.99 5.80
C VAL A 194 -11.71 9.05 4.91
N ASP A 195 -11.54 9.52 3.66
CA ASP A 195 -12.65 9.62 2.72
C ASP A 195 -13.08 8.26 2.20
N GLN A 196 -12.11 7.36 1.98
CA GLN A 196 -12.40 6.02 1.49
C GLN A 196 -11.33 5.01 1.93
N PHE A 197 -11.78 3.86 2.42
CA PHE A 197 -10.95 2.67 2.64
C PHE A 197 -11.07 1.71 1.46
N ALA A 198 -9.94 1.18 1.01
CA ALA A 198 -9.89 0.22 -0.09
C ALA A 198 -8.63 -0.66 -0.01
N ASP A 199 -8.54 -1.63 -0.89
CA ASP A 199 -7.30 -2.38 -1.15
C ASP A 199 -6.37 -1.52 -2.00
N LEU A 200 -5.32 -0.97 -1.41
CA LEU A 200 -4.41 -0.01 -2.05
C LEU A 200 -2.95 -0.46 -2.06
N ARG A 201 -2.66 -1.66 -1.56
CA ARG A 201 -1.29 -2.16 -1.43
C ARG A 201 -1.00 -3.34 -2.33
N ASN A 202 0.27 -3.62 -2.54
CA ASN A 202 0.68 -4.87 -3.12
C ASN A 202 0.38 -6.03 -2.16
N ALA A 203 -0.12 -7.13 -2.72
CA ALA A 203 -0.22 -8.39 -2.00
C ALA A 203 1.18 -8.96 -1.76
N ARG A 204 1.37 -9.68 -0.66
CA ARG A 204 2.65 -10.27 -0.29
C ARG A 204 2.50 -11.67 0.29
N ALA A 205 3.60 -12.38 0.41
CA ALA A 205 3.63 -13.65 1.11
C ALA A 205 3.13 -13.50 2.55
N GLY A 206 2.28 -14.42 3.00
CA GLY A 206 1.65 -14.40 4.31
C GLY A 206 0.26 -13.76 4.34
N ASP A 207 -0.17 -13.05 3.30
CA ASP A 207 -1.55 -12.57 3.20
C ASP A 207 -2.51 -13.75 3.01
N SER A 208 -3.76 -13.58 3.45
CA SER A 208 -4.83 -14.53 3.16
C SER A 208 -5.23 -14.45 1.69
N SER A 209 -5.43 -15.60 1.06
CA SER A 209 -5.95 -15.65 -0.31
C SER A 209 -7.33 -15.00 -0.40
N PRO A 210 -7.61 -14.17 -1.44
CA PRO A 210 -8.94 -13.59 -1.66
C PRO A 210 -10.04 -14.64 -1.81
N ARG A 211 -9.69 -15.84 -2.26
CA ARG A 211 -10.62 -16.99 -2.38
C ARG A 211 -10.78 -17.76 -1.08
N LYS A 212 -10.08 -17.36 0.00
CA LYS A 212 -10.04 -18.06 1.31
C LYS A 212 -9.59 -19.52 1.20
N ASP A 213 -8.74 -19.81 0.23
CA ASP A 213 -8.26 -21.14 -0.12
C ASP A 213 -6.78 -21.35 0.29
N GLY A 214 -6.30 -20.56 1.25
CA GLY A 214 -4.96 -20.69 1.83
C GLY A 214 -4.24 -19.37 2.02
N THR A 215 -2.95 -19.46 2.32
CA THR A 215 -2.05 -18.34 2.48
C THR A 215 -1.32 -18.07 1.18
N LEU A 216 -1.08 -16.79 0.87
CA LEU A 216 -0.37 -16.37 -0.34
C LEU A 216 1.14 -16.58 -0.21
N LYS A 217 1.73 -17.02 -1.30
CA LYS A 217 3.17 -17.04 -1.57
C LYS A 217 3.48 -16.16 -2.78
N THR A 218 4.73 -15.76 -2.89
CA THR A 218 5.26 -15.04 -4.05
C THR A 218 6.26 -15.88 -4.82
N ALA A 219 6.30 -15.73 -6.12
CA ALA A 219 7.33 -16.29 -6.98
C ALA A 219 7.68 -15.31 -8.09
N LYS A 220 8.85 -15.49 -8.69
CA LYS A 220 9.22 -14.81 -9.90
C LYS A 220 8.74 -15.61 -11.11
N GLY A 221 8.35 -14.91 -12.18
CA GLY A 221 7.85 -15.51 -13.41
C GLY A 221 8.27 -14.76 -14.66
N ILE A 222 8.23 -15.48 -15.75
CA ILE A 222 8.44 -14.96 -17.11
C ILE A 222 7.14 -15.20 -17.87
N GLU A 223 6.58 -14.14 -18.45
CA GLU A 223 5.41 -14.25 -19.33
C GLU A 223 5.76 -14.99 -20.62
N VAL A 224 4.87 -15.89 -21.07
CA VAL A 224 5.07 -16.74 -22.27
C VAL A 224 3.83 -16.83 -23.16
#